data_5089c75694856b56115d6640059acff5
#
_entry.id   5089c75694856b56115d6640059acff5
#
_cell.length_a   1.000
_cell.length_b   1.000
_cell.length_c   1.000
_cell.angle_alpha   90.00
_cell.angle_beta   90.00
_cell.angle_gamma   90.00
#
_symmetry.space_group_name_H-M   'P 1'
#
loop_
_entity.id
_entity.type
_entity.pdbx_description
1 polymer ?
#
loop_
_entity_poly.entity_id
_entity_poly.type
_entity_poly.pdbx_seq_one_letter_code
_entity_poly.pdbx_strand_id
1 'polypeptide(L)'
;MSILPDLADLEALRAFDTPTVCNALDVVAPDRRAFGFNRRPLVAPFPAARPVVAFARTATIRSREPSREPFGGKTTIAYYEHIAEAPTPSIAVIQDLDGPDRGLGAFWGEVNTNLHKGLGCAGVITDGSVRDIDAMAPNFMVLAGSIMPSHAHVHLVDFGGTVSVFGMLVSANDIIHCDRHGAVIVPYDSVEKIPAAVDLLTRREAVVIGASKSHGFSIEDLRRAFAEQSEIH
;
A
#
# COMPACT_ATOMS: atom_id res chain seq x y z
N MET A 1 -13.05 -4.87 21.23
CA MET A 1 -12.09 -5.59 20.37
C MET A 1 -12.72 -5.65 18.99
N SER A 2 -12.19 -4.96 17.97
CA SER A 2 -12.63 -5.18 16.60
C SER A 2 -12.21 -6.59 16.20
N ILE A 3 -13.17 -7.37 15.71
CA ILE A 3 -12.90 -8.70 15.17
C ILE A 3 -12.07 -8.48 13.90
N LEU A 4 -10.93 -9.18 13.76
CA LEU A 4 -10.14 -9.15 12.53
C LEU A 4 -11.03 -9.66 11.38
N PRO A 5 -10.96 -9.08 10.19
CA PRO A 5 -11.70 -9.58 9.03
C PRO A 5 -11.22 -10.98 8.66
N ASP A 6 -12.06 -11.74 7.98
CA ASP A 6 -11.70 -13.05 7.47
C ASP A 6 -10.56 -12.93 6.44
N LEU A 7 -9.61 -13.85 6.50
CA LEU A 7 -8.52 -13.91 5.52
C LEU A 7 -9.04 -14.14 4.09
N ALA A 8 -10.16 -14.83 3.94
CA ALA A 8 -10.81 -15.02 2.64
C ALA A 8 -11.28 -13.69 2.04
N ASP A 9 -11.80 -12.78 2.88
CA ASP A 9 -12.23 -11.44 2.43
C ASP A 9 -11.04 -10.58 2.02
N LEU A 10 -9.93 -10.66 2.75
CA LEU A 10 -8.69 -9.97 2.37
C LEU A 10 -8.13 -10.50 1.04
N GLU A 11 -8.15 -11.82 0.83
CA GLU A 11 -7.70 -12.42 -0.43
C GLU A 11 -8.60 -12.04 -1.60
N ALA A 12 -9.92 -11.91 -1.38
CA ALA A 12 -10.87 -11.45 -2.40
C ALA A 12 -10.55 -10.04 -2.91
N LEU A 13 -10.10 -9.14 -2.03
CA LEU A 13 -9.72 -7.77 -2.44
C LEU A 13 -8.49 -7.74 -3.36
N ARG A 14 -7.64 -8.75 -3.37
CA ARG A 14 -6.48 -8.84 -4.27
C ARG A 14 -6.85 -9.05 -5.74
N ALA A 15 -8.11 -9.31 -6.04
CA ALA A 15 -8.61 -9.38 -7.40
C ALA A 15 -8.74 -7.97 -8.06
N PHE A 16 -8.74 -6.92 -7.25
CA PHE A 16 -8.92 -5.54 -7.69
C PHE A 16 -7.59 -4.77 -7.63
N ASP A 17 -7.42 -3.79 -8.52
CA ASP A 17 -6.33 -2.84 -8.41
C ASP A 17 -6.63 -1.76 -7.36
N THR A 18 -5.60 -1.04 -6.91
CA THR A 18 -5.74 -0.02 -5.87
C THR A 18 -6.68 1.12 -6.27
N PRO A 19 -6.69 1.64 -7.51
CA PRO A 19 -7.69 2.62 -7.96
C PRO A 19 -9.13 2.11 -7.85
N THR A 20 -9.40 0.87 -8.22
CA THR A 20 -10.72 0.24 -8.10
C THR A 20 -11.16 0.16 -6.62
N VAL A 21 -10.25 -0.22 -5.72
CA VAL A 21 -10.54 -0.23 -4.28
C VAL A 21 -10.80 1.19 -3.75
N CYS A 22 -10.05 2.20 -4.21
CA CYS A 22 -10.32 3.60 -3.84
C CYS A 22 -11.72 4.05 -4.30
N ASN A 23 -12.11 3.74 -5.54
CA ASN A 23 -13.44 4.05 -6.04
C ASN A 23 -14.56 3.35 -5.23
N ALA A 24 -14.33 2.09 -4.84
CA ALA A 24 -15.27 1.37 -3.98
C ALA A 24 -15.37 2.00 -2.58
N LEU A 25 -14.24 2.45 -2.00
CA LEU A 25 -14.22 3.15 -0.73
C LEU A 25 -14.99 4.49 -0.79
N ASP A 26 -15.01 5.18 -1.93
CA ASP A 26 -15.84 6.38 -2.14
C ASP A 26 -17.35 6.09 -1.97
N VAL A 27 -17.76 4.85 -2.20
CA VAL A 27 -19.14 4.39 -2.04
C VAL A 27 -19.42 3.94 -0.60
N VAL A 28 -18.54 3.10 -0.04
CA VAL A 28 -18.81 2.45 1.26
C VAL A 28 -18.31 3.25 2.47
N ALA A 29 -17.39 4.20 2.26
CA ALA A 29 -16.81 5.07 3.29
C ALA A 29 -16.56 6.49 2.75
N PRO A 30 -17.60 7.23 2.29
CA PRO A 30 -17.48 8.47 1.52
C PRO A 30 -16.73 9.58 2.26
N ASP A 31 -16.76 9.59 3.59
CA ASP A 31 -16.05 10.58 4.42
C ASP A 31 -14.52 10.44 4.28
N ARG A 32 -14.02 9.32 3.74
CA ARG A 32 -12.59 9.04 3.54
C ARG A 32 -12.05 9.42 2.17
N ARG A 33 -12.87 9.94 1.28
CA ARG A 33 -12.53 10.23 -0.13
C ARG A 33 -11.24 11.02 -0.35
N ALA A 34 -10.86 11.90 0.59
CA ALA A 34 -9.69 12.78 0.46
C ALA A 34 -8.46 12.34 1.28
N PHE A 35 -8.50 11.18 1.95
CA PHE A 35 -7.41 10.71 2.81
C PHE A 35 -7.37 9.18 2.94
N GLY A 36 -6.29 8.68 3.55
CA GLY A 36 -6.05 7.24 3.73
C GLY A 36 -5.25 6.60 2.59
N PHE A 37 -4.69 7.41 1.68
CA PHE A 37 -3.81 6.95 0.59
C PHE A 37 -2.55 7.81 0.48
N ASN A 38 -1.52 7.33 -0.22
CA ASN A 38 -0.31 8.10 -0.47
C ASN A 38 -0.58 9.27 -1.43
N ARG A 39 -0.11 10.48 -1.06
CA ARG A 39 -0.35 11.73 -1.81
C ARG A 39 0.77 12.10 -2.78
N ARG A 40 1.84 11.30 -2.85
CA ARG A 40 2.95 11.44 -3.79
C ARG A 40 3.19 10.09 -4.44
N PRO A 41 3.67 10.08 -5.70
CA PRO A 41 3.99 8.84 -6.38
C PRO A 41 4.99 8.00 -5.59
N LEU A 42 4.80 6.69 -5.62
CA LEU A 42 5.74 5.69 -5.15
C LEU A 42 6.34 4.97 -6.37
N VAL A 43 7.63 4.67 -6.29
CA VAL A 43 8.30 3.83 -7.28
C VAL A 43 7.96 2.38 -6.99
N ALA A 44 7.47 1.66 -8.01
CA ALA A 44 7.20 0.23 -7.96
C ALA A 44 8.20 -0.49 -8.88
N PRO A 45 9.33 -1.00 -8.36
CA PRO A 45 10.34 -1.68 -9.19
C PRO A 45 9.79 -2.93 -9.90
N PHE A 46 8.74 -3.53 -9.33
CA PHE A 46 8.08 -4.74 -9.86
C PHE A 46 6.63 -4.45 -10.26
N PRO A 47 6.38 -3.71 -11.36
CA PRO A 47 5.04 -3.22 -11.70
C PRO A 47 4.04 -4.34 -12.09
N ALA A 48 4.54 -5.55 -12.39
CA ALA A 48 3.71 -6.72 -12.68
C ALA A 48 3.34 -7.53 -11.42
N ALA A 49 3.78 -7.10 -10.23
CA ALA A 49 3.39 -7.75 -8.98
C ALA A 49 1.87 -7.68 -8.78
N ARG A 50 1.28 -8.79 -8.29
CA ARG A 50 -0.14 -8.81 -7.92
C ARG A 50 -0.39 -7.89 -6.73
N PRO A 51 -1.60 -7.31 -6.60
CA PRO A 51 -1.96 -6.52 -5.44
C PRO A 51 -1.72 -7.28 -4.12
N VAL A 52 -1.30 -6.55 -3.10
CA VAL A 52 -1.14 -7.06 -1.73
C VAL A 52 -2.20 -6.42 -0.85
N VAL A 53 -2.86 -7.26 -0.04
CA VAL A 53 -3.76 -6.83 1.05
C VAL A 53 -3.22 -7.43 2.33
N ALA A 54 -2.82 -6.59 3.28
CA ALA A 54 -2.08 -7.05 4.45
C ALA A 54 -2.21 -6.09 5.64
N PHE A 55 -1.92 -6.60 6.84
CA PHE A 55 -1.87 -5.81 8.06
C PHE A 55 -0.56 -5.02 8.15
N ALA A 56 -0.64 -3.72 8.41
CA ALA A 56 0.51 -2.84 8.51
C ALA A 56 1.38 -3.17 9.75
N ARG A 57 2.69 -3.22 9.53
CA ARG A 57 3.72 -3.19 10.59
C ARG A 57 4.57 -1.96 10.40
N THR A 58 4.42 -1.01 11.30
CA THR A 58 4.97 0.33 11.17
C THR A 58 6.34 0.47 11.81
N ALA A 59 7.20 1.26 11.17
CA ALA A 59 8.49 1.65 11.76
C ALA A 59 8.96 3.00 11.20
N THR A 60 9.96 3.56 11.84
CA THR A 60 10.65 4.77 11.40
C THR A 60 12.14 4.53 11.26
N ILE A 61 12.75 5.19 10.27
CA ILE A 61 14.19 5.11 9.97
C ILE A 61 14.81 6.50 9.87
N ARG A 62 16.12 6.54 9.99
CA ARG A 62 17.00 7.67 9.59
C ARG A 62 18.20 7.14 8.84
N SER A 63 18.83 8.00 8.03
CA SER A 63 20.00 7.63 7.24
C SER A 63 21.11 8.69 7.25
N ARG A 64 20.82 9.90 7.69
CA ARG A 64 21.75 11.04 7.66
C ARG A 64 22.86 10.92 8.70
N GLU A 65 22.53 10.49 9.90
CA GLU A 65 23.46 10.40 11.02
C GLU A 65 23.74 8.95 11.40
N PRO A 66 24.96 8.62 11.85
CA PRO A 66 25.28 7.27 12.30
C PRO A 66 24.41 6.81 13.48
N SER A 67 23.99 5.56 13.43
CA SER A 67 23.37 4.91 14.60
C SER A 67 24.37 4.76 15.75
N ARG A 68 23.87 4.85 16.99
CA ARG A 68 24.66 4.49 18.19
C ARG A 68 24.70 2.96 18.40
N GLU A 69 23.83 2.22 17.76
CA GLU A 69 23.70 0.78 17.86
C GLU A 69 24.05 0.13 16.50
N PRO A 70 24.83 -0.97 16.47
CA PRO A 70 25.14 -1.66 15.23
C PRO A 70 23.91 -2.34 14.64
N PHE A 71 23.95 -2.59 13.33
CA PHE A 71 22.96 -3.46 12.68
C PHE A 71 23.00 -4.86 13.33
N GLY A 72 21.83 -5.43 13.63
CA GLY A 72 21.69 -6.67 14.40
C GLY A 72 21.74 -6.47 15.92
N GLY A 73 21.82 -5.23 16.41
CA GLY A 73 21.71 -4.89 17.81
C GLY A 73 20.29 -5.09 18.37
N LYS A 74 20.11 -4.74 19.63
CA LYS A 74 18.86 -4.99 20.38
C LYS A 74 17.62 -4.39 19.69
N THR A 75 17.70 -3.17 19.21
CA THR A 75 16.58 -2.50 18.52
C THR A 75 16.22 -3.23 17.21
N THR A 76 17.22 -3.68 16.44
CA THR A 76 17.00 -4.43 15.20
C THR A 76 16.30 -5.75 15.47
N ILE A 77 16.72 -6.50 16.49
CA ILE A 77 16.09 -7.79 16.84
C ILE A 77 14.65 -7.58 17.32
N ALA A 78 14.42 -6.62 18.21
CA ALA A 78 13.07 -6.31 18.70
C ALA A 78 12.11 -5.88 17.58
N TYR A 79 12.62 -5.17 16.56
CA TYR A 79 11.84 -4.85 15.38
C TYR A 79 11.46 -6.11 14.58
N TYR A 80 12.38 -7.03 14.35
CA TYR A 80 12.06 -8.28 13.64
C TYR A 80 11.11 -9.18 14.45
N GLU A 81 11.19 -9.19 15.78
CA GLU A 81 10.20 -9.82 16.64
C GLU A 81 8.82 -9.18 16.45
N HIS A 82 8.75 -7.84 16.40
CA HIS A 82 7.53 -7.11 16.10
C HIS A 82 6.95 -7.48 14.71
N ILE A 83 7.80 -7.68 13.67
CA ILE A 83 7.34 -8.15 12.36
C ILE A 83 6.78 -9.58 12.45
N ALA A 84 7.49 -10.49 13.14
CA ALA A 84 7.11 -11.90 13.26
C ALA A 84 5.81 -12.14 14.04
N GLU A 85 5.47 -11.26 14.98
CA GLU A 85 4.24 -11.32 15.80
C GLU A 85 2.99 -10.79 15.06
N ALA A 86 3.14 -10.32 13.83
CA ALA A 86 2.05 -9.74 13.06
C ALA A 86 0.95 -10.76 12.73
N PRO A 87 -0.33 -10.32 12.64
CA PRO A 87 -1.31 -11.06 11.86
C PRO A 87 -0.80 -11.22 10.42
N THR A 88 -0.95 -12.41 9.84
CA THR A 88 -0.51 -12.68 8.47
C THR A 88 -1.71 -12.66 7.51
N PRO A 89 -1.54 -12.15 6.29
CA PRO A 89 -0.33 -11.51 5.73
C PRO A 89 -0.05 -10.13 6.34
N SER A 90 1.23 -9.78 6.49
CA SER A 90 1.65 -8.46 6.96
C SER A 90 2.41 -7.67 5.88
N ILE A 91 2.50 -6.35 6.04
CA ILE A 91 3.27 -5.46 5.18
C ILE A 91 3.99 -4.41 6.03
N ALA A 92 5.29 -4.22 5.79
CA ALA A 92 6.05 -3.18 6.47
C ALA A 92 5.68 -1.79 5.91
N VAL A 93 5.39 -0.83 6.79
CA VAL A 93 5.14 0.57 6.42
C VAL A 93 6.14 1.44 7.17
N ILE A 94 7.13 1.95 6.44
CA ILE A 94 8.29 2.61 7.06
C ILE A 94 8.41 4.05 6.62
N GLN A 95 8.39 4.96 7.60
CA GLN A 95 8.63 6.38 7.39
C GLN A 95 10.11 6.71 7.55
N ASP A 96 10.67 7.44 6.60
CA ASP A 96 11.98 8.07 6.70
C ASP A 96 11.84 9.46 7.35
N LEU A 97 12.50 9.65 8.50
CA LEU A 97 12.41 10.85 9.33
C LEU A 97 13.37 11.98 8.91
N ASP A 98 14.20 11.80 7.87
CA ASP A 98 15.22 12.77 7.47
C ASP A 98 14.66 13.99 6.69
N GLY A 99 13.34 14.13 6.61
CA GLY A 99 12.68 15.32 6.06
C GLY A 99 13.07 15.62 4.61
N PRO A 100 13.82 16.73 4.34
CA PRO A 100 14.27 17.05 2.99
C PRO A 100 15.25 16.01 2.40
N ASP A 101 16.06 15.36 3.25
CA ASP A 101 17.04 14.34 2.88
C ASP A 101 16.46 12.91 2.89
N ARG A 102 15.14 12.80 2.93
CA ARG A 102 14.43 11.51 2.86
C ARG A 102 14.89 10.70 1.65
N GLY A 103 15.19 9.44 1.88
CA GLY A 103 15.69 8.54 0.85
C GLY A 103 17.20 8.64 0.61
N LEU A 104 17.96 9.40 1.41
CA LEU A 104 19.42 9.47 1.30
C LEU A 104 20.07 8.08 1.42
N GLY A 105 19.59 7.25 2.33
CA GLY A 105 20.06 5.89 2.54
C GLY A 105 18.99 4.85 2.37
N ALA A 106 19.25 3.83 1.54
CA ALA A 106 18.33 2.74 1.26
C ALA A 106 18.35 1.72 2.41
N PHE A 107 17.26 1.62 3.16
CA PHE A 107 17.04 0.55 4.15
C PHE A 107 16.71 -0.78 3.46
N TRP A 108 16.04 -0.73 2.32
CA TRP A 108 15.52 -1.88 1.61
C TRP A 108 16.43 -2.29 0.45
N GLY A 109 16.78 -3.56 0.43
CA GLY A 109 17.56 -4.23 -0.59
C GLY A 109 17.43 -5.74 -0.43
N GLU A 110 18.40 -6.51 -0.94
CA GLU A 110 18.41 -7.97 -0.90
C GLU A 110 18.18 -8.51 0.52
N VAL A 111 19.00 -8.10 1.49
CA VAL A 111 18.98 -8.63 2.86
C VAL A 111 17.65 -8.39 3.53
N ASN A 112 17.19 -7.13 3.57
CA ASN A 112 15.96 -6.78 4.29
C ASN A 112 14.70 -7.36 3.65
N THR A 113 14.62 -7.43 2.32
CA THR A 113 13.47 -8.06 1.67
C THR A 113 13.37 -9.55 1.95
N ASN A 114 14.52 -10.27 2.00
CA ASN A 114 14.56 -11.69 2.33
C ASN A 114 14.24 -11.95 3.81
N LEU A 115 14.77 -11.14 4.75
CA LEU A 115 14.45 -11.26 6.17
C LEU A 115 12.96 -11.07 6.44
N HIS A 116 12.37 -9.98 5.93
CA HIS A 116 10.95 -9.71 6.12
C HIS A 116 10.06 -10.77 5.49
N LYS A 117 10.40 -11.22 4.28
CA LYS A 117 9.67 -12.32 3.63
C LYS A 117 9.74 -13.60 4.43
N GLY A 118 10.92 -13.95 4.96
CA GLY A 118 11.11 -15.11 5.84
C GLY A 118 10.26 -15.06 7.12
N LEU A 119 9.92 -13.85 7.57
CA LEU A 119 9.05 -13.60 8.72
C LEU A 119 7.56 -13.44 8.36
N GLY A 120 7.17 -13.77 7.12
CA GLY A 120 5.76 -13.72 6.68
C GLY A 120 5.28 -12.37 6.18
N CYS A 121 6.17 -11.38 6.01
CA CYS A 121 5.84 -10.09 5.45
C CYS A 121 5.72 -10.19 3.92
N ALA A 122 4.64 -9.63 3.34
CA ALA A 122 4.34 -9.70 1.91
C ALA A 122 4.98 -8.56 1.09
N GLY A 123 5.46 -7.49 1.76
CA GLY A 123 6.03 -6.36 1.05
C GLY A 123 6.38 -5.19 1.96
N VAL A 124 6.73 -4.08 1.31
CA VAL A 124 7.06 -2.81 1.96
C VAL A 124 6.44 -1.62 1.24
N ILE A 125 6.05 -0.63 2.03
CA ILE A 125 5.72 0.72 1.60
C ILE A 125 6.58 1.69 2.40
N THR A 126 7.37 2.52 1.72
CA THR A 126 8.22 3.50 2.39
C THR A 126 8.33 4.79 1.58
N ASP A 127 8.48 5.91 2.25
CA ASP A 127 8.88 7.17 1.61
C ASP A 127 10.40 7.37 1.58
N GLY A 128 11.15 6.39 2.11
CA GLY A 128 12.60 6.26 1.96
C GLY A 128 12.99 5.62 0.61
N SER A 129 14.20 5.12 0.51
CA SER A 129 14.73 4.54 -0.72
C SER A 129 15.00 3.04 -0.64
N VAL A 130 15.17 2.45 -1.84
CA VAL A 130 15.49 1.03 -2.05
C VAL A 130 16.70 0.89 -2.97
N ARG A 131 17.39 -0.25 -2.88
CA ARG A 131 18.53 -0.65 -3.73
C ARG A 131 18.49 -2.14 -4.04
N ASP A 132 19.48 -2.68 -4.71
CA ASP A 132 19.66 -4.11 -5.02
C ASP A 132 18.40 -4.72 -5.71
N ILE A 133 17.81 -3.98 -6.67
CA ILE A 133 16.50 -4.32 -7.27
C ILE A 133 16.47 -5.75 -7.79
N ASP A 134 17.52 -6.16 -8.53
CA ASP A 134 17.57 -7.48 -9.18
C ASP A 134 17.81 -8.64 -8.19
N ALA A 135 18.25 -8.35 -6.96
CA ALA A 135 18.54 -9.32 -5.91
C ALA A 135 17.48 -9.36 -4.80
N MET A 136 16.44 -8.52 -4.88
CA MET A 136 15.35 -8.53 -3.90
C MET A 136 14.60 -9.85 -3.87
N ALA A 137 14.00 -10.16 -2.72
CA ALA A 137 13.18 -11.36 -2.55
C ALA A 137 12.07 -11.45 -3.62
N PRO A 138 11.96 -12.57 -4.36
CA PRO A 138 10.92 -12.72 -5.39
C PRO A 138 9.52 -12.66 -4.79
N ASN A 139 8.55 -12.09 -5.52
CA ASN A 139 7.16 -11.92 -5.07
C ASN A 139 7.01 -11.13 -3.76
N PHE A 140 7.92 -10.22 -3.48
CA PHE A 140 7.85 -9.26 -2.39
C PHE A 140 7.43 -7.91 -2.96
N MET A 141 6.29 -7.36 -2.51
CA MET A 141 5.81 -6.05 -2.97
C MET A 141 6.75 -4.96 -2.49
N VAL A 142 7.17 -4.08 -3.39
CA VAL A 142 8.03 -2.94 -3.06
C VAL A 142 7.42 -1.67 -3.61
N LEU A 143 7.08 -0.74 -2.70
CA LEU A 143 6.68 0.62 -3.02
C LEU A 143 7.58 1.58 -2.24
N ALA A 144 8.35 2.40 -2.94
CA ALA A 144 9.38 3.25 -2.34
C ALA A 144 9.33 4.69 -2.85
N GLY A 145 9.87 5.62 -2.06
CA GLY A 145 10.02 7.02 -2.46
C GLY A 145 11.04 7.22 -3.58
N SER A 146 12.10 6.41 -3.60
CA SER A 146 13.16 6.49 -4.63
C SER A 146 13.99 5.21 -4.69
N ILE A 147 14.84 5.12 -5.73
CA ILE A 147 15.90 4.13 -5.86
C ILE A 147 17.24 4.84 -5.67
N MET A 148 18.08 4.37 -4.74
CA MET A 148 19.36 4.98 -4.41
C MET A 148 20.43 3.89 -4.22
N PRO A 149 21.71 4.15 -4.58
CA PRO A 149 22.74 3.10 -4.57
C PRO A 149 23.33 2.82 -3.18
N SER A 150 23.26 3.77 -2.24
CA SER A 150 23.92 3.68 -0.94
C SER A 150 22.91 3.42 0.19
N HIS A 151 23.34 2.67 1.19
CA HIS A 151 22.59 2.58 2.46
C HIS A 151 22.93 3.75 3.41
N ALA A 152 23.94 4.57 3.11
CA ALA A 152 24.41 5.64 4.01
C ALA A 152 24.56 5.13 5.46
N HIS A 153 23.96 5.85 6.43
CA HIS A 153 23.92 5.45 7.84
C HIS A 153 22.53 4.91 8.25
N VAL A 154 21.77 4.34 7.30
CA VAL A 154 20.38 3.95 7.55
C VAL A 154 20.24 3.00 8.75
N HIS A 155 19.33 3.33 9.64
CA HIS A 155 19.04 2.55 10.85
C HIS A 155 17.58 2.75 11.30
N LEU A 156 17.08 1.80 12.06
CA LEU A 156 15.79 1.88 12.74
C LEU A 156 15.86 2.90 13.88
N VAL A 157 14.78 3.68 14.03
CA VAL A 157 14.61 4.65 15.13
C VAL A 157 13.56 4.14 16.12
N ASP A 158 12.38 3.73 15.59
CA ASP A 158 11.26 3.26 16.40
C ASP A 158 10.34 2.37 15.56
N PHE A 159 9.44 1.61 16.21
CA PHE A 159 8.47 0.76 15.53
C PHE A 159 7.17 0.61 16.34
N GLY A 160 6.09 0.19 15.67
CA GLY A 160 4.77 -0.03 16.26
C GLY A 160 3.93 1.24 16.45
N GLY A 161 4.53 2.42 16.34
CA GLY A 161 3.82 3.71 16.39
C GLY A 161 3.13 4.07 15.07
N THR A 162 2.35 5.14 15.07
CA THR A 162 1.75 5.69 13.84
C THR A 162 2.81 6.40 12.99
N VAL A 163 2.82 6.12 11.68
CA VAL A 163 3.76 6.68 10.70
C VAL A 163 3.03 7.42 9.59
N SER A 164 3.75 8.29 8.89
CA SER A 164 3.21 9.02 7.72
C SER A 164 4.10 8.77 6.50
N VAL A 165 3.62 7.97 5.56
CA VAL A 165 4.31 7.72 4.29
C VAL A 165 3.64 8.55 3.19
N PHE A 166 4.33 9.59 2.72
CA PHE A 166 3.79 10.55 1.75
C PHE A 166 2.36 11.03 2.05
N GLY A 167 2.06 11.30 3.33
CA GLY A 167 0.76 11.81 3.78
C GLY A 167 -0.30 10.74 4.01
N MET A 168 -0.02 9.48 3.76
CA MET A 168 -0.82 8.34 4.23
C MET A 168 -0.43 8.06 5.69
N LEU A 169 -1.33 8.36 6.62
CA LEU A 169 -1.13 8.14 8.06
C LEU A 169 -1.57 6.73 8.41
N VAL A 170 -0.62 5.89 8.83
CA VAL A 170 -0.81 4.44 9.06
C VAL A 170 -0.48 4.09 10.50
N SER A 171 -1.36 3.36 11.15
CA SER A 171 -1.12 2.75 12.46
C SER A 171 -0.84 1.25 12.34
N ALA A 172 -0.17 0.68 13.32
CA ALA A 172 0.05 -0.76 13.34
C ALA A 172 -1.29 -1.52 13.29
N ASN A 173 -1.32 -2.57 12.47
CA ASN A 173 -2.47 -3.40 12.12
C ASN A 173 -3.55 -2.75 11.24
N ASP A 174 -3.40 -1.51 10.77
CA ASP A 174 -4.27 -1.04 9.68
C ASP A 174 -4.21 -2.01 8.48
N ILE A 175 -5.35 -2.22 7.82
CA ILE A 175 -5.38 -3.02 6.59
C ILE A 175 -4.95 -2.12 5.43
N ILE A 176 -3.93 -2.56 4.71
CA ILE A 176 -3.41 -1.87 3.53
C ILE A 176 -3.70 -2.68 2.28
N HIS A 177 -4.30 -2.03 1.29
CA HIS A 177 -4.32 -2.51 -0.09
C HIS A 177 -3.28 -1.74 -0.89
N CYS A 178 -2.43 -2.42 -1.65
CA CYS A 178 -1.43 -1.76 -2.48
C CYS A 178 -1.07 -2.53 -3.74
N ASP A 179 -0.73 -1.78 -4.76
CA ASP A 179 -0.17 -2.25 -6.02
C ASP A 179 0.73 -1.18 -6.66
N ARG A 180 1.08 -1.32 -7.94
CA ARG A 180 1.91 -0.35 -8.69
C ARG A 180 1.37 1.09 -8.72
N HIS A 181 0.09 1.32 -8.44
CA HIS A 181 -0.50 2.66 -8.43
C HIS A 181 -0.30 3.37 -7.08
N GLY A 182 0.03 2.62 -6.02
CA GLY A 182 0.22 3.12 -4.67
C GLY A 182 -0.46 2.27 -3.62
N ALA A 183 -0.86 2.90 -2.52
CA ALA A 183 -1.45 2.22 -1.37
C ALA A 183 -2.62 3.01 -0.77
N VAL A 184 -3.59 2.28 -0.23
CA VAL A 184 -4.74 2.82 0.49
C VAL A 184 -5.02 2.00 1.74
N ILE A 185 -5.45 2.67 2.81
CA ILE A 185 -5.95 2.04 4.03
C ILE A 185 -7.40 1.62 3.81
N VAL A 186 -7.69 0.35 4.06
CA VAL A 186 -9.04 -0.21 4.02
C VAL A 186 -9.60 -0.27 5.45
N PRO A 187 -10.69 0.46 5.78
CA PRO A 187 -11.34 0.32 7.08
C PRO A 187 -11.85 -1.11 7.29
N TYR A 188 -11.75 -1.62 8.52
CA TYR A 188 -12.16 -2.98 8.87
C TYR A 188 -13.62 -3.27 8.50
N ASP A 189 -14.52 -2.32 8.74
CA ASP A 189 -15.95 -2.41 8.45
C ASP A 189 -16.32 -2.25 6.97
N SER A 190 -15.34 -1.94 6.13
CA SER A 190 -15.50 -1.78 4.69
C SER A 190 -15.06 -2.99 3.89
N VAL A 191 -14.24 -3.88 4.47
CA VAL A 191 -13.64 -5.03 3.76
C VAL A 191 -14.68 -5.85 3.01
N GLU A 192 -15.71 -6.33 3.72
CA GLU A 192 -16.77 -7.18 3.15
C GLU A 192 -17.67 -6.45 2.13
N LYS A 193 -17.70 -5.10 2.17
CA LYS A 193 -18.59 -4.27 1.33
C LYS A 193 -17.96 -3.91 -0.01
N ILE A 194 -16.62 -3.92 -0.10
CA ILE A 194 -15.87 -3.51 -1.29
C ILE A 194 -16.26 -4.32 -2.54
N PRO A 195 -16.35 -5.67 -2.51
CA PRO A 195 -16.69 -6.44 -3.72
C PRO A 195 -18.04 -6.04 -4.33
N ALA A 196 -19.06 -5.82 -3.52
CA ALA A 196 -20.37 -5.36 -3.99
C ALA A 196 -20.33 -3.94 -4.56
N ALA A 197 -19.55 -3.04 -3.94
CA ALA A 197 -19.34 -1.69 -4.46
C ALA A 197 -18.59 -1.69 -5.79
N VAL A 198 -17.59 -2.57 -5.94
CA VAL A 198 -16.87 -2.74 -7.22
C VAL A 198 -17.80 -3.24 -8.31
N ASP A 199 -18.66 -4.24 -8.03
CA ASP A 199 -19.65 -4.73 -9.00
C ASP A 199 -20.58 -3.61 -9.46
N LEU A 200 -21.14 -2.85 -8.51
CA LEU A 200 -21.98 -1.69 -8.81
C LEU A 200 -21.29 -0.68 -9.73
N LEU A 201 -20.08 -0.28 -9.39
CA LEU A 201 -19.31 0.69 -10.16
C LEU A 201 -18.96 0.16 -11.55
N THR A 202 -18.56 -1.11 -11.65
CA THR A 202 -18.27 -1.77 -12.92
C THR A 202 -19.48 -1.76 -13.86
N ARG A 203 -20.67 -2.08 -13.35
CA ARG A 203 -21.91 -2.04 -14.13
C ARG A 203 -22.24 -0.61 -14.59
N ARG A 204 -22.07 0.38 -13.75
CA ARG A 204 -22.26 1.80 -14.06
C ARG A 204 -21.29 2.28 -15.13
N GLU A 205 -20.00 2.00 -14.97
CA GLU A 205 -18.96 2.40 -15.92
C GLU A 205 -19.11 1.72 -17.26
N ALA A 206 -19.55 0.44 -17.29
CA ALA A 206 -19.76 -0.32 -18.52
C ALA A 206 -20.75 0.36 -19.48
N VAL A 207 -21.79 1.03 -18.97
CA VAL A 207 -22.76 1.78 -19.77
C VAL A 207 -22.07 2.93 -20.53
N VAL A 208 -21.31 3.75 -19.80
CA VAL A 208 -20.63 4.93 -20.37
C VAL A 208 -19.50 4.51 -21.32
N ILE A 209 -18.71 3.53 -20.92
CA ILE A 209 -17.61 2.99 -21.75
C ILE A 209 -18.18 2.32 -23.00
N GLY A 210 -19.28 1.57 -22.88
CA GLY A 210 -19.95 0.93 -24.01
C GLY A 210 -20.46 1.97 -25.02
N ALA A 211 -21.15 2.99 -24.56
CA ALA A 211 -21.62 4.09 -25.39
C ALA A 211 -20.46 4.79 -26.12
N SER A 212 -19.35 5.06 -25.42
CA SER A 212 -18.17 5.75 -25.99
C SER A 212 -17.47 4.98 -27.12
N LYS A 213 -17.65 3.66 -27.19
CA LYS A 213 -17.09 2.78 -28.23
C LYS A 213 -17.97 2.66 -29.49
N SER A 214 -19.19 3.23 -29.49
CA SER A 214 -20.11 3.15 -30.63
C SER A 214 -19.62 4.01 -31.79
N HIS A 215 -19.89 3.56 -33.01
CA HIS A 215 -19.58 4.34 -34.20
C HIS A 215 -20.42 5.64 -34.23
N GLY A 216 -19.76 6.78 -34.41
CA GLY A 216 -20.44 8.08 -34.42
C GLY A 216 -20.86 8.59 -33.04
N PHE A 217 -20.18 8.14 -31.96
CA PHE A 217 -20.44 8.60 -30.58
C PHE A 217 -20.55 10.13 -30.51
N SER A 218 -21.61 10.60 -29.88
CA SER A 218 -21.96 12.02 -29.76
C SER A 218 -22.16 12.47 -28.33
N ILE A 219 -22.25 13.77 -28.09
CA ILE A 219 -22.59 14.32 -26.78
C ILE A 219 -23.99 13.90 -26.31
N GLU A 220 -24.90 13.65 -27.25
CA GLU A 220 -26.25 13.18 -26.93
C GLU A 220 -26.23 11.73 -26.46
N ASP A 221 -25.36 10.88 -27.05
CA ASP A 221 -25.15 9.52 -26.56
C ASP A 221 -24.54 9.51 -25.15
N LEU A 222 -23.59 10.44 -24.88
CA LEU A 222 -23.04 10.60 -23.53
C LEU A 222 -24.10 11.00 -22.49
N ARG A 223 -25.00 11.92 -22.82
CA ARG A 223 -26.09 12.32 -21.93
C ARG A 223 -27.03 11.16 -21.63
N ARG A 224 -27.38 10.36 -22.62
CA ARG A 224 -28.18 9.15 -22.41
C ARG A 224 -27.48 8.13 -21.53
N ALA A 225 -26.20 7.87 -21.77
CA ALA A 225 -25.40 6.95 -20.99
C ALA A 225 -25.30 7.36 -19.52
N PHE A 226 -25.15 8.66 -19.23
CA PHE A 226 -25.15 9.17 -17.86
C PHE A 226 -26.52 9.04 -17.19
N ALA A 227 -27.61 9.25 -17.90
CA ALA A 227 -28.95 9.02 -17.38
C ALA A 227 -29.17 7.52 -17.05
N GLU A 228 -28.82 6.65 -17.99
CA GLU A 228 -28.94 5.19 -17.79
C GLU A 228 -28.07 4.67 -16.64
N GLN A 229 -26.81 5.12 -16.54
CA GLN A 229 -25.90 4.77 -15.45
C GLN A 229 -26.46 5.15 -14.09
N SER A 230 -27.18 6.27 -13.97
CA SER A 230 -27.73 6.75 -12.69
C SER A 230 -28.87 5.87 -12.13
N GLU A 231 -29.52 5.09 -12.99
CA GLU A 231 -30.59 4.16 -12.62
C GLU A 231 -30.08 2.80 -12.11
N ILE A 232 -28.76 2.53 -12.21
CA ILE A 232 -28.14 1.29 -11.74
C ILE A 232 -27.88 1.37 -10.24
N HIS A 233 -28.46 0.47 -9.46
CA HIS A 233 -28.38 0.40 -8.00
C HIS A 233 -27.74 -0.91 -7.53
#